data_e90796a269e6ef08b2ceef821c2fa78d
#
_entry.id   e90796a269e6ef08b2ceef821c2fa78d
#
_cell.length_a   1.000
_cell.length_b   1.000
_cell.length_c   1.000
_cell.angle_alpha   90.00
_cell.angle_beta   90.00
_cell.angle_gamma   90.00
#
_symmetry.space_group_name_H-M   'P 1'
#
loop_
_entity.id
_entity.type
_entity.pdbx_description
1 polymer ?
#
loop_
_entity_poly.entity_id
_entity_poly.type
_entity_poly.pdbx_seq_one_letter_code
_entity_poly.pdbx_strand_id
1 'polypeptide(L)' 'MRNLLHYLIGAIIGILLFLTYDGVPFALQLLITAFIMGVIGTMWEWGWQMYNKSFIDYMDVLRGAVGALLTVIILNLWIN' A
#
# COMPACT_ATOMS: atom_id res chain seq x y z
N MET A 1 1.73 -11.05 -13.89
CA MET A 1 2.49 -11.48 -12.70
C MET A 1 2.96 -10.31 -11.86
N ARG A 2 3.66 -9.34 -12.45
CA ARG A 2 4.13 -8.18 -11.66
C ARG A 2 3.00 -7.40 -11.03
N ASN A 3 1.89 -7.20 -11.77
CA ASN A 3 0.75 -6.46 -11.25
C ASN A 3 0.13 -7.16 -10.04
N LEU A 4 -0.03 -8.48 -10.14
CA LEU A 4 -0.55 -9.27 -9.04
C LEU A 4 0.35 -9.18 -7.82
N LEU A 5 1.66 -9.22 -8.03
CA LEU A 5 2.63 -9.12 -6.94
C LEU A 5 2.48 -7.79 -6.19
N HIS A 6 2.32 -6.68 -6.91
CA HIS A 6 2.14 -5.37 -6.28
C HIS A 6 0.87 -5.33 -5.44
N TYR A 7 -0.23 -5.90 -5.94
CA TYR A 7 -1.47 -5.96 -5.17
C TYR A 7 -1.31 -6.83 -3.93
N LEU A 8 -0.62 -7.96 -4.04
CA LEU A 8 -0.39 -8.85 -2.91
C LEU A 8 0.48 -8.20 -1.84
N ILE A 9 1.54 -7.53 -2.23
CA ILE A 9 2.40 -6.81 -1.29
C ILE A 9 1.61 -5.73 -0.59
N GLY A 10 0.81 -4.97 -1.34
CA GLY A 10 -0.05 -3.96 -0.77
C GLY A 10 -1.04 -4.53 0.22
N ALA A 11 -1.65 -5.68 -0.12
CA ALA A 11 -2.59 -6.33 0.78
C ALA A 11 -1.93 -6.78 2.08
N ILE A 12 -0.73 -7.36 2.01
CA ILE A 12 -0.01 -7.78 3.19
C ILE A 12 0.31 -6.59 4.09
N ILE A 13 0.82 -5.51 3.50
CA ILE A 13 1.11 -4.29 4.25
C ILE A 13 -0.17 -3.71 4.85
N GLY A 14 -1.26 -3.73 4.10
CA GLY A 14 -2.55 -3.27 4.59
C GLY A 14 -3.02 -4.05 5.82
N ILE A 15 -2.85 -5.38 5.81
CA ILE A 15 -3.20 -6.21 6.95
C ILE A 15 -2.36 -5.82 8.17
N LEU A 16 -1.05 -5.68 7.98
CA LEU A 16 -0.15 -5.32 9.07
C LEU A 16 -0.51 -3.96 9.65
N LEU A 17 -0.81 -2.99 8.80
CA LEU A 17 -1.20 -1.66 9.23
C LEU A 17 -2.53 -1.69 9.97
N PHE A 18 -3.50 -2.45 9.45
CA PHE A 18 -4.81 -2.56 10.09
C PHE A 18 -4.69 -3.07 11.52
N LEU A 19 -3.77 -4.00 11.77
CA LEU A 19 -3.57 -4.53 13.12
C LEU A 19 -3.07 -3.47 14.10
N THR A 20 -2.47 -2.39 13.59
CA THR A 20 -1.99 -1.29 14.44
C THR A 20 -2.99 -0.15 14.57
N TYR A 21 -4.14 -0.22 13.88
CA TYR A 21 -5.11 0.87 13.82
C TYR A 21 -6.16 0.80 14.92
N ASP A 22 -5.82 0.27 16.06
CA ASP A 22 -6.75 0.18 17.18
C ASP A 22 -7.16 1.58 17.64
N GLY A 23 -8.45 1.87 17.55
CA GLY A 23 -8.99 3.16 17.96
C GLY A 23 -8.81 4.29 16.94
N VAL A 24 -8.25 4.01 15.77
CA VAL A 24 -8.06 5.01 14.74
C VAL A 24 -9.33 5.15 13.89
N PRO A 25 -9.87 6.39 13.67
CA PRO A 25 -11.01 6.57 12.80
C PRO A 25 -10.77 6.07 11.38
N PHE A 26 -11.83 5.58 10.74
CA PHE A 26 -11.72 4.97 9.41
C PHE A 26 -11.07 5.91 8.40
N ALA A 27 -11.47 7.19 8.40
CA ALA A 27 -10.91 8.17 7.45
C ALA A 27 -9.40 8.32 7.63
N LEU A 28 -8.95 8.37 8.89
CA LEU A 28 -7.51 8.46 9.17
C LEU A 28 -6.77 7.19 8.79
N GLN A 29 -7.40 6.03 8.96
CA GLN A 29 -6.79 4.77 8.52
C GLN A 29 -6.48 4.80 7.03
N LEU A 30 -7.43 5.29 6.22
CA LEU A 30 -7.23 5.39 4.78
C LEU A 30 -6.12 6.38 4.42
N LEU A 31 -6.10 7.53 5.08
CA LEU A 31 -5.07 8.54 4.83
C LEU A 31 -3.68 8.03 5.21
N ILE A 32 -3.56 7.41 6.37
CA ILE A 32 -2.28 6.88 6.83
C ILE A 32 -1.80 5.77 5.89
N THR A 33 -2.71 4.87 5.51
CA THR A 33 -2.37 3.77 4.60
C THR A 33 -1.89 4.30 3.26
N ALA A 34 -2.60 5.27 2.70
CA ALA A 34 -2.22 5.86 1.42
C ALA A 34 -0.85 6.54 1.50
N PHE A 35 -0.61 7.29 2.59
CA PHE A 35 0.66 7.98 2.78
C PHE A 35 1.81 6.96 2.91
N ILE A 36 1.65 5.96 3.75
CA ILE A 36 2.69 4.94 3.97
C ILE A 36 2.98 4.19 2.68
N MET A 37 1.94 3.78 1.96
CA MET A 37 2.12 3.06 0.71
C MET A 37 2.78 3.93 -0.36
N GLY A 38 2.44 5.22 -0.40
CA GLY A 38 3.08 6.14 -1.31
C GLY A 38 4.57 6.28 -1.02
N VAL A 39 4.93 6.42 0.25
CA VAL A 39 6.34 6.54 0.66
C VAL A 39 7.10 5.25 0.35
N ILE A 40 6.56 4.10 0.76
CA ILE A 40 7.21 2.82 0.54
C ILE A 40 7.38 2.55 -0.95
N GLY A 41 6.32 2.75 -1.73
CA GLY A 41 6.36 2.51 -3.16
C GLY A 41 7.35 3.42 -3.87
N THR A 42 7.37 4.71 -3.51
CA THR A 42 8.30 5.66 -4.11
C THR A 42 9.74 5.30 -3.77
N MET A 43 10.02 4.96 -2.52
CA MET A 43 11.36 4.56 -2.12
C MET A 43 11.81 3.29 -2.82
N TRP A 44 10.90 2.32 -2.96
CA TRP A 44 11.19 1.07 -3.66
C TRP A 44 11.54 1.33 -5.12
N GLU A 45 10.71 2.12 -5.80
CA GLU A 45 10.92 2.44 -7.21
C GLU A 45 12.18 3.26 -7.40
N TRP A 46 12.44 4.21 -6.50
CA TRP A 46 13.65 5.03 -6.58
C TRP A 46 14.90 4.16 -6.42
N GLY A 47 14.92 3.29 -5.43
CA GLY A 47 16.04 2.38 -5.24
C GLY A 47 16.25 1.46 -6.45
N TRP A 48 15.14 0.91 -6.98
CA TRP A 48 15.20 0.06 -8.17
C TRP A 48 15.69 0.85 -9.39
N GLN A 49 15.23 2.08 -9.54
CA GLN A 49 15.63 2.95 -10.63
C GLN A 49 17.12 3.25 -10.58
N MET A 50 17.64 3.56 -9.41
CA MET A 50 19.06 3.83 -9.25
C MET A 50 19.90 2.61 -9.65
N TYR A 51 19.40 1.43 -9.35
CA TYR A 51 20.08 0.18 -9.66
C TYR A 51 20.01 -0.14 -11.16
N ASN A 52 18.84 0.00 -11.75
CA ASN A 52 18.58 -0.43 -13.12
C ASN A 52 18.48 0.71 -14.13
N LYS A 53 18.57 1.95 -13.68
CA LYS A 53 18.47 3.15 -14.53
C LYS A 53 17.16 3.20 -15.31
N SER A 54 16.07 2.71 -14.71
CA SER A 54 14.76 2.78 -15.33
C SER A 54 13.94 3.88 -14.68
N PHE A 55 12.87 4.30 -15.37
CA PHE A 55 12.00 5.35 -14.86
C PHE A 55 11.11 4.83 -13.74
N ILE A 56 10.75 5.74 -12.81
CA ILE A 56 9.79 5.40 -11.76
C ILE A 56 8.44 5.11 -12.40
N ASP A 57 7.88 3.95 -12.07
CA ASP A 57 6.56 3.58 -12.55
C ASP A 57 5.54 3.87 -11.46
N TYR A 58 4.90 5.05 -11.58
CA TYR A 58 3.90 5.45 -10.60
C TYR A 58 2.70 4.52 -10.56
N MET A 59 2.45 3.79 -11.67
CA MET A 59 1.35 2.83 -11.69
C MET A 59 1.61 1.67 -10.74
N ASP A 60 2.87 1.23 -10.61
CA ASP A 60 3.20 0.17 -9.67
C ASP A 60 2.98 0.64 -8.22
N VAL A 61 3.38 1.87 -7.92
CA VAL A 61 3.13 2.46 -6.60
C VAL A 61 1.62 2.54 -6.35
N LEU A 62 0.86 2.99 -7.34
CA LEU A 62 -0.58 3.10 -7.23
C LEU A 62 -1.25 1.76 -6.99
N ARG A 63 -0.81 0.72 -7.71
CA ARG A 63 -1.35 -0.63 -7.52
C ARG A 63 -1.14 -1.14 -6.10
N GLY A 64 0.05 -0.93 -5.55
CA GLY A 64 0.32 -1.30 -4.16
C GLY A 64 -0.56 -0.54 -3.19
N ALA A 65 -0.72 0.76 -3.40
CA ALA A 65 -1.59 1.59 -2.56
C ALA A 65 -3.05 1.14 -2.64
N VAL A 66 -3.53 0.84 -3.84
CA VAL A 66 -4.90 0.36 -4.03
C VAL A 66 -5.11 -0.97 -3.29
N GLY A 67 -4.14 -1.89 -3.41
CA GLY A 67 -4.23 -3.16 -2.70
C GLY A 67 -4.31 -2.97 -1.19
N ALA A 68 -3.48 -2.10 -0.62
CA ALA A 68 -3.49 -1.84 0.81
C ALA A 68 -4.80 -1.16 1.24
N LEU A 69 -5.26 -0.18 0.48
CA LEU A 69 -6.50 0.55 0.80
C LEU A 69 -7.71 -0.39 0.75
N LEU A 70 -7.81 -1.22 -0.28
CA LEU A 70 -8.89 -2.19 -0.39
C LEU A 70 -8.87 -3.16 0.78
N THR A 71 -7.70 -3.61 1.19
CA THR A 71 -7.57 -4.52 2.32
C THR A 71 -8.07 -3.87 3.60
N VAL A 72 -7.66 -2.64 3.86
CA VAL A 72 -8.11 -1.90 5.05
C VAL A 72 -9.63 -1.71 5.03
N ILE A 73 -10.19 -1.35 3.88
CA ILE A 73 -11.64 -1.18 3.74
C ILE A 73 -12.37 -2.50 4.02
N ILE A 74 -11.92 -3.57 3.39
CA ILE A 74 -12.56 -4.89 3.55
C ILE A 74 -12.48 -5.35 5.01
N LEU A 75 -11.33 -5.19 5.65
CA LEU A 75 -11.18 -5.61 7.03
C LEU A 75 -12.06 -4.78 7.98
N ASN A 76 -12.22 -3.49 7.73
CA ASN A 76 -13.13 -2.66 8.52
C ASN A 76 -14.57 -3.13 8.38
N LEU A 77 -14.99 -3.46 7.16
CA LEU A 77 -16.34 -3.93 6.92
C LEU A 77 -16.57 -5.33 7.49
N TRP A 78 -15.53 -6.16 7.45
CA TRP A 78 -15.63 -7.53 7.92
C TRP A 78 -15.66 -7.61 9.44
N ILE A 79 -14.76 -6.90 10.10
CA ILE A 79 -14.57 -7.02 11.55
C ILE A 79 -15.55 -6.12 12.30
N ASN A 80 -15.83 -4.96 11.74
CA ASN A 80 -16.78 -4.02 12.33
C ASN A 80 -18.16 -4.21 11.74
#